data_a26f3fa68fa9dc20ac8107e990f57376
#
_entry.id   a26f3fa68fa9dc20ac8107e990f57376
#
_cell.length_a   1.000
_cell.length_b   1.000
_cell.length_c   1.000
_cell.angle_alpha   90.00
_cell.angle_beta   90.00
_cell.angle_gamma   90.00
#
_symmetry.space_group_name_H-M   'P 1'
#
loop_
_entity.id
_entity.type
_entity.pdbx_description
1 polymer ?
#
loop_
_entity_poly.entity_id
_entity_poly.type
_entity_poly.pdbx_seq_one_letter_code
_entity_poly.pdbx_strand_id
1 'polypeptide(L)'
;INRQIIATHQSVGRYKTEVMAERIHDINPDCVVHRHECFFLPETSAEFHFEEYDYVIDAVDTVTAKIQLAMACQAAGTPIISSMGAGNKLDPTKFQVADIYQTSVDPLARVMRRELKKRQVKHLKVVYSTEEALAPLVEEEDNVSAEEISPDVEHISGRRSTPGSVAFVPSVAGLII
;
A
#
# COMPACT_ATOMS: atom_id res chain seq x y z
N ILE A 1 -10.03 -6.13 -10.27
CA ILE A 1 -11.45 -6.22 -9.88
C ILE A 1 -11.59 -6.79 -8.46
N ASN A 2 -10.83 -7.79 -8.10
CA ASN A 2 -11.01 -8.58 -6.89
C ASN A 2 -11.30 -7.75 -5.61
N ARG A 3 -10.44 -6.85 -5.15
CA ARG A 3 -10.58 -6.18 -3.84
C ARG A 3 -10.85 -4.67 -3.91
N GLN A 4 -10.90 -4.12 -5.09
CA GLN A 4 -11.03 -2.69 -5.29
C GLN A 4 -12.47 -2.34 -5.64
N ILE A 5 -13.13 -1.58 -4.78
CA ILE A 5 -14.55 -1.21 -4.95
C ILE A 5 -14.82 -0.42 -6.25
N ILE A 6 -13.80 0.27 -6.76
CA ILE A 6 -13.88 1.04 -8.00
C ILE A 6 -13.56 0.21 -9.26
N ALA A 7 -13.06 -1.02 -9.09
CA ALA A 7 -12.66 -1.86 -10.22
C ALA A 7 -13.84 -2.75 -10.65
N THR A 8 -14.54 -2.32 -11.68
CA THR A 8 -15.68 -3.01 -12.29
C THR A 8 -15.40 -3.26 -13.78
N HIS A 9 -16.24 -4.05 -14.44
CA HIS A 9 -16.16 -4.21 -15.91
C HIS A 9 -16.26 -2.88 -16.67
N GLN A 10 -17.04 -1.94 -16.14
CA GLN A 10 -17.22 -0.62 -16.76
C GLN A 10 -16.01 0.32 -16.56
N SER A 11 -15.22 0.10 -15.50
CA SER A 11 -14.07 0.95 -15.17
C SER A 11 -12.73 0.40 -15.67
N VAL A 12 -12.71 -0.79 -16.29
CA VAL A 12 -11.47 -1.34 -16.88
C VAL A 12 -10.93 -0.40 -17.97
N GLY A 13 -9.64 -0.07 -17.89
CA GLY A 13 -8.97 0.84 -18.81
C GLY A 13 -9.02 2.33 -18.40
N ARG A 14 -9.76 2.68 -17.36
CA ARG A 14 -9.83 4.05 -16.81
C ARG A 14 -8.84 4.25 -15.65
N TYR A 15 -8.42 5.49 -15.43
CA TYR A 15 -7.60 5.83 -14.27
C TYR A 15 -8.35 5.62 -12.96
N LYS A 16 -7.71 4.99 -11.98
CA LYS A 16 -8.32 4.76 -10.65
C LYS A 16 -8.68 6.05 -9.94
N THR A 17 -7.87 7.08 -10.11
CA THR A 17 -8.09 8.43 -9.56
C THR A 17 -9.35 9.07 -10.13
N GLU A 18 -9.60 8.90 -11.42
CA GLU A 18 -10.81 9.38 -12.09
C GLU A 18 -12.05 8.67 -11.56
N VAL A 19 -12.05 7.33 -11.57
CA VAL A 19 -13.19 6.52 -11.11
C VAL A 19 -13.48 6.76 -9.63
N MET A 20 -12.45 6.96 -8.81
CA MET A 20 -12.63 7.29 -7.40
C MET A 20 -13.20 8.70 -7.21
N ALA A 21 -12.75 9.68 -7.99
CA ALA A 21 -13.29 11.04 -7.93
C ALA A 21 -14.79 11.07 -8.26
N GLU A 22 -15.22 10.35 -9.31
CA GLU A 22 -16.64 10.20 -9.64
C GLU A 22 -17.43 9.60 -8.48
N ARG A 23 -16.90 8.53 -7.86
CA ARG A 23 -17.55 7.91 -6.71
C ARG A 23 -17.64 8.84 -5.49
N ILE A 24 -16.61 9.63 -5.24
CA ILE A 24 -16.62 10.62 -4.15
C ILE A 24 -17.71 11.65 -4.40
N HIS A 25 -17.82 12.19 -5.61
CA HIS A 25 -18.85 13.17 -5.96
C HIS A 25 -20.27 12.59 -5.97
N ASP A 26 -20.41 11.28 -6.25
CA ASP A 26 -21.71 10.60 -6.13
C ASP A 26 -22.17 10.47 -4.66
N ILE A 27 -21.22 10.41 -3.73
CA ILE A 27 -21.50 10.38 -2.28
C ILE A 27 -21.63 11.78 -1.70
N ASN A 28 -20.72 12.68 -2.05
CA ASN A 28 -20.69 14.08 -1.61
C ASN A 28 -20.34 14.99 -2.78
N PRO A 29 -21.35 15.62 -3.42
CA PRO A 29 -21.16 16.50 -4.57
C PRO A 29 -20.28 17.73 -4.29
N ASP A 30 -20.23 18.18 -3.03
CA ASP A 30 -19.49 19.39 -2.62
C ASP A 30 -18.01 19.09 -2.28
N CYS A 31 -17.60 17.83 -2.34
CA CYS A 31 -16.21 17.44 -2.04
C CYS A 31 -15.26 17.91 -3.14
N VAL A 32 -14.24 18.70 -2.77
CA VAL A 32 -13.16 19.08 -3.68
C VAL A 32 -12.16 17.94 -3.78
N VAL A 33 -11.97 17.40 -4.99
CA VAL A 33 -11.07 16.27 -5.23
C VAL A 33 -9.92 16.69 -6.15
N HIS A 34 -8.69 16.67 -5.61
CA HIS A 34 -7.48 16.85 -6.37
C HIS A 34 -6.92 15.48 -6.79
N ARG A 35 -6.77 15.26 -8.09
CA ARG A 35 -6.28 13.99 -8.65
C ARG A 35 -4.84 14.13 -9.08
N HIS A 36 -4.01 13.18 -8.69
CA HIS A 36 -2.63 13.05 -9.14
C HIS A 36 -2.49 11.73 -9.91
N GLU A 37 -2.34 11.82 -11.22
CA GLU A 37 -2.21 10.67 -12.13
C GLU A 37 -0.74 10.34 -12.34
N CYS A 38 -0.01 10.11 -11.25
CA CYS A 38 1.41 9.82 -11.25
C CYS A 38 1.75 8.70 -10.24
N PHE A 39 2.93 8.12 -10.40
CA PHE A 39 3.52 7.31 -9.36
C PHE A 39 4.14 8.22 -8.30
N PHE A 40 3.82 7.95 -7.03
CA PHE A 40 4.50 8.59 -5.93
C PHE A 40 5.88 7.92 -5.73
N LEU A 41 6.93 8.68 -6.02
CA LEU A 41 8.33 8.27 -5.95
C LEU A 41 9.13 9.34 -5.18
N PRO A 42 10.35 9.04 -4.71
CA PRO A 42 11.21 10.08 -4.11
C PRO A 42 11.38 11.31 -5.00
N GLU A 43 11.48 11.11 -6.32
CA GLU A 43 11.68 12.16 -7.31
C GLU A 43 10.46 13.06 -7.49
N THR A 44 9.24 12.51 -7.36
CA THR A 44 7.97 13.24 -7.49
C THR A 44 7.44 13.74 -6.15
N SER A 45 8.05 13.32 -5.04
CA SER A 45 7.60 13.67 -3.68
C SER A 45 7.54 15.18 -3.42
N ALA A 46 8.40 15.97 -4.05
CA ALA A 46 8.46 17.43 -3.92
C ALA A 46 7.26 18.16 -4.56
N GLU A 47 6.48 17.46 -5.39
CA GLU A 47 5.25 18.01 -5.99
C GLU A 47 4.06 18.02 -5.01
N PHE A 48 4.22 17.32 -3.87
CA PHE A 48 3.20 17.20 -2.84
C PHE A 48 3.58 18.06 -1.63
N HIS A 49 2.74 19.04 -1.34
CA HIS A 49 2.90 19.97 -0.22
C HIS A 49 2.29 19.37 1.04
N PHE A 50 3.01 18.46 1.71
CA PHE A 50 2.49 17.71 2.85
C PHE A 50 2.09 18.59 4.03
N GLU A 51 2.68 19.76 4.17
CA GLU A 51 2.34 20.78 5.17
C GLU A 51 0.94 21.37 5.02
N GLU A 52 0.32 21.21 3.85
CA GLU A 52 -1.05 21.69 3.57
C GLU A 52 -2.13 20.67 3.94
N TYR A 53 -1.76 19.43 4.30
CA TYR A 53 -2.72 18.38 4.62
C TYR A 53 -2.90 18.23 6.13
N ASP A 54 -4.13 18.05 6.57
CA ASP A 54 -4.47 17.74 7.96
C ASP A 54 -4.08 16.30 8.33
N TYR A 55 -4.12 15.40 7.35
CA TYR A 55 -3.81 13.99 7.56
C TYR A 55 -3.44 13.29 6.24
N VAL A 56 -2.49 12.36 6.32
CA VAL A 56 -2.09 11.53 5.18
C VAL A 56 -2.41 10.06 5.44
N ILE A 57 -3.00 9.40 4.44
CA ILE A 57 -3.24 7.95 4.45
C ILE A 57 -2.31 7.31 3.42
N ASP A 58 -1.42 6.45 3.90
CA ASP A 58 -0.54 5.66 3.05
C ASP A 58 -1.13 4.26 2.81
N ALA A 59 -1.63 4.06 1.62
CA ALA A 59 -2.12 2.77 1.13
C ALA A 59 -1.38 2.28 -0.13
N VAL A 60 -0.18 2.81 -0.38
CA VAL A 60 0.68 2.39 -1.49
C VAL A 60 1.31 1.02 -1.21
N ASP A 61 1.69 0.28 -2.23
CA ASP A 61 2.21 -1.08 -2.11
C ASP A 61 3.75 -1.16 -2.20
N THR A 62 4.42 -0.12 -2.68
CA THR A 62 5.88 -0.10 -2.80
C THR A 62 6.56 0.39 -1.53
N VAL A 63 7.57 -0.35 -1.06
CA VAL A 63 8.34 -0.01 0.16
C VAL A 63 9.01 1.36 0.04
N THR A 64 9.58 1.66 -1.12
CA THR A 64 10.26 2.96 -1.36
C THR A 64 9.31 4.13 -1.19
N ALA A 65 8.10 4.06 -1.77
CA ALA A 65 7.09 5.10 -1.63
C ALA A 65 6.62 5.24 -0.17
N LYS A 66 6.37 4.13 0.53
CA LYS A 66 6.00 4.16 1.96
C LYS A 66 7.04 4.85 2.83
N ILE A 67 8.31 4.55 2.60
CA ILE A 67 9.42 5.18 3.34
C ILE A 67 9.45 6.67 3.04
N GLN A 68 9.33 7.07 1.78
CA GLN A 68 9.34 8.47 1.37
C GLN A 68 8.16 9.24 1.97
N LEU A 69 6.95 8.67 1.96
CA LEU A 69 5.76 9.26 2.61
C LEU A 69 5.99 9.48 4.10
N ALA A 70 6.49 8.46 4.81
CA ALA A 70 6.76 8.58 6.23
C ALA A 70 7.79 9.66 6.55
N MET A 71 8.86 9.79 5.74
CA MET A 71 9.88 10.82 5.89
C MET A 71 9.35 12.20 5.57
N ALA A 72 8.61 12.37 4.48
CA ALA A 72 8.05 13.64 4.05
C ALA A 72 7.02 14.17 5.07
N CYS A 73 6.12 13.32 5.55
CA CYS A 73 5.15 13.68 6.57
C CYS A 73 5.82 14.03 7.91
N GLN A 74 6.87 13.28 8.31
CA GLN A 74 7.65 13.64 9.51
C GLN A 74 8.32 15.02 9.37
N ALA A 75 8.88 15.34 8.21
CA ALA A 75 9.52 16.62 7.94
C ALA A 75 8.50 17.77 7.92
N ALA A 76 7.32 17.56 7.37
CA ALA A 76 6.23 18.53 7.32
C ALA A 76 5.48 18.67 8.67
N GLY A 77 5.63 17.70 9.58
CA GLY A 77 4.84 17.64 10.81
C GLY A 77 3.40 17.16 10.62
N THR A 78 3.09 16.59 9.46
CA THR A 78 1.75 16.14 9.10
C THR A 78 1.47 14.73 9.62
N PRO A 79 0.36 14.50 10.33
CA PRO A 79 -0.02 13.17 10.79
C PRO A 79 -0.20 12.19 9.62
N ILE A 80 0.29 10.96 9.82
CA ILE A 80 0.18 9.90 8.81
C ILE A 80 -0.22 8.57 9.45
N ILE A 81 -1.03 7.78 8.75
CA ILE A 81 -1.26 6.36 9.02
C ILE A 81 -0.91 5.54 7.79
N SER A 82 -0.20 4.43 7.99
CA SER A 82 0.26 3.57 6.90
C SER A 82 -0.30 2.16 7.01
N SER A 83 -0.90 1.65 5.94
CA SER A 83 -1.36 0.27 5.85
C SER A 83 -0.18 -0.67 5.60
N MET A 84 -0.03 -1.70 6.44
CA MET A 84 0.95 -2.76 6.23
C MET A 84 0.38 -3.88 5.35
N GLY A 85 1.01 -5.04 5.30
CA GLY A 85 0.64 -6.13 4.41
C GLY A 85 -0.72 -6.75 4.75
N ALA A 86 -1.64 -6.79 3.76
CA ALA A 86 -2.92 -7.47 3.83
C ALA A 86 -3.01 -8.71 2.91
N GLY A 87 -1.95 -9.02 2.18
CA GLY A 87 -1.88 -10.20 1.31
C GLY A 87 -1.64 -11.49 2.07
N ASN A 88 -2.11 -12.61 1.50
CA ASN A 88 -1.97 -13.97 2.05
C ASN A 88 -2.56 -14.12 3.46
N LYS A 89 -3.67 -13.42 3.74
CA LYS A 89 -4.37 -13.41 5.02
C LYS A 89 -5.86 -13.62 4.80
N LEU A 90 -6.51 -14.27 5.76
CA LEU A 90 -7.94 -14.62 5.70
C LEU A 90 -8.74 -14.10 6.90
N ASP A 91 -8.08 -13.73 8.00
CA ASP A 91 -8.74 -13.26 9.21
C ASP A 91 -8.60 -11.74 9.39
N PRO A 92 -9.61 -10.95 8.99
CA PRO A 92 -9.57 -9.50 9.12
C PRO A 92 -9.68 -9.03 10.59
N THR A 93 -10.08 -9.88 11.54
CA THR A 93 -10.16 -9.54 12.96
C THR A 93 -8.80 -9.41 13.63
N LYS A 94 -7.74 -9.84 12.95
CA LYS A 94 -6.35 -9.74 13.41
C LYS A 94 -5.69 -8.39 13.11
N PHE A 95 -6.39 -7.47 12.45
CA PHE A 95 -5.86 -6.13 12.25
C PHE A 95 -5.83 -5.33 13.56
N GLN A 96 -4.74 -4.59 13.73
CA GLN A 96 -4.49 -3.72 14.86
C GLN A 96 -3.90 -2.39 14.40
N VAL A 97 -4.16 -1.33 15.17
CA VAL A 97 -3.50 -0.04 15.03
C VAL A 97 -2.41 0.06 16.09
N ALA A 98 -1.19 0.33 15.66
CA ALA A 98 -0.05 0.47 16.57
C ALA A 98 1.01 1.43 16.01
N ASP A 99 2.03 1.74 16.79
CA ASP A 99 3.26 2.28 16.26
C ASP A 99 4.05 1.19 15.53
N ILE A 100 4.72 1.54 14.43
CA ILE A 100 5.51 0.62 13.61
C ILE A 100 6.50 -0.19 14.46
N TYR A 101 7.08 0.42 15.50
CA TYR A 101 8.07 -0.23 16.37
C TYR A 101 7.45 -1.21 17.38
N GLN A 102 6.13 -1.20 17.53
CA GLN A 102 5.38 -2.14 18.37
C GLN A 102 4.78 -3.32 17.58
N THR A 103 4.92 -3.30 16.25
CA THR A 103 4.37 -4.34 15.38
C THR A 103 5.14 -5.67 15.50
N SER A 104 4.45 -6.77 15.26
CA SER A 104 5.00 -8.14 15.24
C SER A 104 4.53 -8.89 13.98
N VAL A 105 5.04 -10.06 13.73
CA VAL A 105 4.61 -11.02 12.70
C VAL A 105 4.71 -10.51 11.25
N ASP A 106 4.14 -9.35 10.95
CA ASP A 106 4.00 -8.82 9.59
C ASP A 106 5.37 -8.60 8.89
N PRO A 107 5.63 -9.26 7.72
CA PRO A 107 6.90 -9.15 7.01
C PRO A 107 7.18 -7.74 6.48
N LEU A 108 6.15 -7.02 5.98
CA LEU A 108 6.30 -5.66 5.48
C LEU A 108 6.64 -4.71 6.62
N ALA A 109 5.94 -4.82 7.76
CA ALA A 109 6.25 -4.02 8.94
C ALA A 109 7.69 -4.27 9.43
N ARG A 110 8.20 -5.49 9.35
CA ARG A 110 9.60 -5.80 9.67
C ARG A 110 10.58 -5.04 8.77
N VAL A 111 10.33 -5.01 7.47
CA VAL A 111 11.16 -4.25 6.52
C VAL A 111 11.07 -2.76 6.81
N MET A 112 9.85 -2.23 6.99
CA MET A 112 9.61 -0.82 7.29
C MET A 112 10.33 -0.38 8.57
N ARG A 113 10.23 -1.13 9.67
CA ARG A 113 10.94 -0.83 10.92
C ARG A 113 12.44 -0.66 10.71
N ARG A 114 13.05 -1.60 9.97
CA ARG A 114 14.49 -1.58 9.70
C ARG A 114 14.89 -0.34 8.90
N GLU A 115 14.15 -0.05 7.85
CA GLU A 115 14.46 1.05 6.93
C GLU A 115 14.15 2.43 7.53
N LEU A 116 13.07 2.57 8.28
CA LEU A 116 12.71 3.81 8.98
C LEU A 116 13.68 4.13 10.12
N LYS A 117 14.15 3.11 10.85
CA LYS A 117 15.16 3.28 11.91
C LYS A 117 16.47 3.84 11.36
N LYS A 118 16.95 3.37 10.21
CA LYS A 118 18.15 3.89 9.52
C LYS A 118 17.99 5.39 9.16
N ARG A 119 16.77 5.83 8.90
CA ARG A 119 16.43 7.19 8.48
C ARG A 119 15.95 8.08 9.64
N GLN A 120 16.09 7.59 10.86
CA GLN A 120 15.73 8.31 12.09
C GLN A 120 14.24 8.72 12.16
N VAL A 121 13.35 8.00 11.48
CA VAL A 121 11.91 8.14 11.68
C VAL A 121 11.54 7.52 13.03
N LYS A 122 11.04 8.36 13.94
CA LYS A 122 10.82 7.96 15.34
C LYS A 122 9.50 7.24 15.57
N HIS A 123 8.49 7.59 14.81
CA HIS A 123 7.12 7.12 14.97
C HIS A 123 6.46 6.96 13.60
N LEU A 124 5.64 5.95 13.44
CA LEU A 124 4.72 5.81 12.33
C LEU A 124 3.52 5.01 12.80
N LYS A 125 2.34 5.64 12.80
CA LYS A 125 1.09 4.91 13.04
C LYS A 125 0.81 3.99 11.87
N VAL A 126 0.50 2.73 12.18
CA VAL A 126 0.24 1.71 11.14
C VAL A 126 -1.00 0.89 11.47
N VAL A 127 -1.66 0.41 10.41
CA VAL A 127 -2.60 -0.71 10.47
C VAL A 127 -1.85 -1.96 9.99
N TYR A 128 -1.76 -2.97 10.82
CA TYR A 128 -1.08 -4.23 10.52
C TYR A 128 -1.86 -5.42 11.05
N SER A 129 -1.63 -6.60 10.51
CA SER A 129 -2.26 -7.82 10.99
C SER A 129 -1.27 -8.68 11.78
N THR A 130 -1.75 -9.23 12.89
CA THR A 130 -1.03 -10.24 13.68
C THR A 130 -1.20 -11.66 13.14
N GLU A 131 -1.95 -11.83 12.05
CA GLU A 131 -2.07 -13.12 11.34
C GLU A 131 -0.77 -13.45 10.62
N GLU A 132 -0.31 -14.69 10.74
CA GLU A 132 0.78 -15.21 9.92
C GLU A 132 0.33 -15.34 8.47
N ALA A 133 1.14 -14.84 7.54
CA ALA A 133 0.83 -14.93 6.12
C ALA A 133 0.86 -16.40 5.67
N LEU A 134 -0.21 -16.82 4.99
CA LEU A 134 -0.30 -18.16 4.41
C LEU A 134 0.73 -18.33 3.28
N ALA A 135 1.27 -19.52 3.14
CA ALA A 135 2.06 -19.86 1.97
C ALA A 135 1.12 -19.92 0.75
N PRO A 136 1.46 -19.27 -0.38
CA PRO A 136 0.69 -19.41 -1.60
C PRO A 136 0.65 -20.87 -2.04
N LEU A 137 -0.51 -21.36 -2.46
CA LEU A 137 -0.61 -22.65 -3.15
C LEU A 137 0.12 -22.48 -4.49
N VAL A 138 1.19 -23.24 -4.68
CA VAL A 138 1.90 -23.30 -5.97
C VAL A 138 1.15 -24.33 -6.81
N GLU A 139 0.38 -23.89 -7.78
CA GLU A 139 -0.08 -24.78 -8.84
C GLU A 139 1.10 -25.12 -9.75
N GLU A 140 1.39 -26.40 -9.94
CA GLU A 140 2.56 -26.90 -10.71
C GLU A 140 2.47 -26.60 -12.23
N GLU A 141 1.46 -25.88 -12.72
CA GLU A 141 1.17 -25.71 -14.14
C GLU A 141 1.69 -24.43 -14.80
N ASP A 142 2.34 -23.51 -14.10
CA ASP A 142 2.92 -22.30 -14.73
C ASP A 142 4.37 -22.49 -15.20
N ASN A 143 4.64 -23.57 -15.96
CA ASN A 143 5.79 -23.66 -16.89
C ASN A 143 5.46 -22.95 -18.20
N VAL A 144 5.09 -21.68 -18.18
CA VAL A 144 5.09 -20.84 -19.36
C VAL A 144 6.51 -20.33 -19.59
N SER A 145 7.04 -20.75 -20.73
CA SER A 145 8.35 -20.46 -21.32
C SER A 145 8.91 -19.08 -20.97
N ALA A 146 10.13 -19.11 -20.39
CA ALA A 146 10.97 -17.95 -20.19
C ALA A 146 11.57 -17.48 -21.54
N GLU A 147 10.81 -16.76 -22.33
CA GLU A 147 11.36 -15.99 -23.46
C GLU A 147 10.68 -14.62 -23.46
N GLU A 148 11.51 -13.56 -23.41
CA GLU A 148 11.21 -12.13 -23.44
C GLU A 148 11.10 -11.39 -22.10
N ILE A 149 12.23 -11.27 -21.39
CA ILE A 149 12.45 -10.19 -20.42
C ILE A 149 13.85 -9.60 -20.67
N SER A 150 13.88 -8.29 -20.92
CA SER A 150 15.09 -7.47 -21.17
C SER A 150 16.12 -7.55 -20.03
N PRO A 151 17.44 -7.39 -20.33
CA PRO A 151 18.55 -7.77 -19.43
C PRO A 151 19.01 -6.71 -18.43
N ASP A 152 18.19 -5.80 -17.93
CA ASP A 152 18.63 -4.70 -17.05
C ASP A 152 17.98 -4.66 -15.66
N VAL A 153 17.75 -5.82 -15.01
CA VAL A 153 17.42 -5.83 -13.59
C VAL A 153 18.29 -6.85 -12.89
N GLU A 154 19.26 -6.34 -12.10
CA GLU A 154 20.17 -7.14 -11.28
C GLU A 154 19.41 -8.18 -10.43
N HIS A 155 19.87 -9.39 -10.54
CA HIS A 155 19.42 -10.58 -9.83
C HIS A 155 19.44 -10.40 -8.30
N ILE A 156 18.26 -10.22 -7.70
CA ILE A 156 18.00 -10.69 -6.35
C ILE A 156 17.27 -12.02 -6.51
N SER A 157 17.99 -13.11 -6.30
CA SER A 157 17.53 -14.48 -6.34
C SER A 157 16.41 -14.73 -5.32
N GLY A 158 15.19 -14.80 -5.80
CA GLY A 158 13.99 -15.14 -5.05
C GLY A 158 12.77 -14.78 -5.88
N ARG A 159 12.17 -15.77 -6.55
CA ARG A 159 10.92 -15.63 -7.27
C ARG A 159 9.91 -14.95 -6.33
N ARG A 160 9.60 -13.67 -6.56
CA ARG A 160 8.56 -12.95 -5.82
C ARG A 160 7.23 -13.58 -6.20
N SER A 161 6.71 -14.44 -5.32
CA SER A 161 5.34 -14.91 -5.49
C SER A 161 4.40 -13.71 -5.36
N THR A 162 3.47 -13.58 -6.30
CA THR A 162 2.41 -12.57 -6.21
C THR A 162 1.54 -12.90 -5.00
N PRO A 163 1.40 -11.99 -4.02
CA PRO A 163 0.58 -12.26 -2.85
C PRO A 163 -0.88 -12.46 -3.25
N GLY A 164 -1.50 -13.53 -2.74
CA GLY A 164 -2.94 -13.73 -2.83
C GLY A 164 -3.70 -12.67 -2.05
N SER A 165 -4.92 -12.35 -2.47
CA SER A 165 -5.78 -11.39 -1.76
C SER A 165 -7.24 -11.82 -1.87
N VAL A 166 -7.97 -11.70 -0.76
CA VAL A 166 -9.42 -11.87 -0.70
C VAL A 166 -10.08 -10.52 -0.47
N ALA A 167 -11.30 -10.32 -1.00
CA ALA A 167 -11.92 -9.01 -1.05
C ALA A 167 -12.17 -8.38 0.34
N PHE A 168 -12.48 -9.19 1.35
CA PHE A 168 -12.90 -8.70 2.67
C PHE A 168 -11.72 -8.36 3.61
N VAL A 169 -10.51 -8.87 3.39
CA VAL A 169 -9.37 -8.58 4.28
C VAL A 169 -8.81 -7.18 4.07
N PRO A 170 -8.39 -6.75 2.86
CA PRO A 170 -7.94 -5.39 2.64
C PRO A 170 -9.04 -4.34 2.87
N SER A 171 -10.31 -4.70 2.62
CA SER A 171 -11.45 -3.80 2.84
C SER A 171 -11.59 -3.43 4.32
N VAL A 172 -11.44 -4.40 5.23
CA VAL A 172 -11.47 -4.14 6.68
C VAL A 172 -10.27 -3.29 7.11
N ALA A 173 -9.07 -3.54 6.58
CA ALA A 173 -7.93 -2.65 6.83
C ALA A 173 -8.24 -1.20 6.41
N GLY A 174 -8.87 -1.01 5.24
CA GLY A 174 -9.30 0.30 4.77
C GLY A 174 -10.37 0.96 5.63
N LEU A 175 -11.25 0.20 6.28
CA LEU A 175 -12.26 0.73 7.21
C LEU A 175 -11.68 1.09 8.58
N ILE A 176 -10.53 0.52 8.96
CA ILE A 176 -9.84 0.81 10.22
C ILE A 176 -9.01 2.10 10.10
N ILE A 177 -8.48 2.39 8.90
CA ILE A 177 -7.70 3.59 8.60
C ILE A 177 -8.57 4.85 8.67
#